data_c666a633f4525368907c1ef6dd9a617d
#
_entry.id   c666a633f4525368907c1ef6dd9a617d
#
_cell.length_a   1.000
_cell.length_b   1.000
_cell.length_c   1.000
_cell.angle_alpha   90.00
_cell.angle_beta   90.00
_cell.angle_gamma   90.00
#
_symmetry.space_group_name_H-M   'P 1'
#
loop_
_entity.id
_entity.type
_entity.pdbx_description
1 polymer ?
#
loop_
_entity_poly.entity_id
_entity_poly.type
_entity_poly.pdbx_seq_one_letter_code
_entity_poly.pdbx_strand_id
1 'polypeptide(L)'
;MKRFSLLAALMVALVYSNLSAQTKIDLQPSDSILSILQRNTGQTVELRLKSGEKIGGKVEKIADKLVYLSQLTGAEYYDAVVDTADVSAVVIRRNK
;
A
#
# COMPACT_ATOMS: atom_id res chain seq x y z
N MET A 1 28.56 8.46 31.05
CA MET A 1 28.63 9.22 29.81
C MET A 1 28.79 8.35 28.59
N LYS A 2 29.58 7.32 28.66
CA LYS A 2 29.71 6.38 27.54
C LYS A 2 28.38 5.67 27.20
N ARG A 3 27.49 5.53 28.18
CA ARG A 3 26.21 4.88 28.00
C ARG A 3 25.28 5.64 27.06
N PHE A 4 25.36 6.97 27.04
CA PHE A 4 24.51 7.79 26.17
C PHE A 4 24.87 7.63 24.70
N SER A 5 26.15 7.45 24.39
CA SER A 5 26.60 7.24 23.02
C SER A 5 26.08 5.92 22.45
N LEU A 6 26.04 4.87 23.26
CA LEU A 6 25.51 3.58 22.84
C LEU A 6 24.02 3.63 22.54
N LEU A 7 23.26 4.34 23.37
CA LEU A 7 21.82 4.48 23.16
C LEU A 7 21.52 5.24 21.86
N ALA A 8 22.27 6.31 21.61
CA ALA A 8 22.10 7.07 20.37
C ALA A 8 22.36 6.21 19.12
N ALA A 9 23.42 5.40 19.17
CA ALA A 9 23.76 4.52 18.05
C ALA A 9 22.65 3.48 17.81
N LEU A 10 22.06 2.96 18.87
CA LEU A 10 20.97 2.00 18.77
C LEU A 10 19.74 2.62 18.11
N MET A 11 19.40 3.84 18.48
CA MET A 11 18.25 4.54 17.90
C MET A 11 18.43 4.75 16.41
N VAL A 12 19.61 5.12 15.97
CA VAL A 12 19.91 5.32 14.55
C VAL A 12 19.76 4.00 13.78
N ALA A 13 20.22 2.91 14.34
CA ALA A 13 20.09 1.59 13.70
C ALA A 13 18.61 1.19 13.51
N LEU A 14 17.77 1.48 14.47
CA LEU A 14 16.33 1.18 14.38
C LEU A 14 15.67 1.98 13.24
N VAL A 15 16.04 3.23 13.06
CA VAL A 15 15.50 4.07 11.98
C VAL A 15 15.87 3.47 10.62
N TYR A 16 17.11 3.05 10.43
CA TYR A 16 17.53 2.44 9.18
C TYR A 16 16.82 1.12 8.91
N SER A 17 16.59 0.33 9.95
CA SER A 17 15.85 -0.93 9.81
C SER A 17 14.44 -0.70 9.30
N ASN A 18 13.76 0.35 9.78
CA ASN A 18 12.41 0.66 9.34
C ASN A 18 12.36 1.05 7.87
N LEU A 19 13.38 1.74 7.35
CA LEU A 19 13.43 2.15 5.96
C LEU A 19 13.55 0.96 5.00
N SER A 20 14.17 -0.14 5.43
CA SER A 20 14.35 -1.30 4.58
C SER A 20 13.15 -2.24 4.54
N ALA A 21 12.11 -1.98 5.33
CA ALA A 21 10.97 -2.90 5.51
C ALA A 21 9.80 -2.66 4.53
N GLN A 22 9.96 -1.80 3.49
CA GLN A 22 8.85 -1.36 2.66
C GLN A 22 8.69 -2.10 1.33
N THR A 23 9.41 -3.18 1.10
CA THR A 23 9.45 -3.81 -0.23
C THR A 23 8.52 -4.99 -0.39
N LYS A 24 7.88 -5.43 0.67
CA LYS A 24 7.01 -6.62 0.65
C LYS A 24 5.69 -6.35 1.34
N ILE A 25 4.68 -7.07 0.90
CA ILE A 25 3.42 -7.11 1.63
C ILE A 25 3.65 -7.92 2.91
N ASP A 26 3.35 -7.32 4.06
CA ASP A 26 3.38 -8.01 5.34
C ASP A 26 1.96 -8.37 5.72
N LEU A 27 1.53 -9.55 5.28
CA LEU A 27 0.16 -10.00 5.45
C LEU A 27 -0.06 -10.49 6.88
N GLN A 28 -1.05 -9.90 7.53
CA GLN A 28 -1.44 -10.25 8.89
C GLN A 28 -2.71 -11.11 8.86
N PRO A 29 -2.92 -11.97 9.89
CA PRO A 29 -4.10 -12.86 9.89
C PRO A 29 -5.45 -12.15 9.83
N SER A 30 -5.51 -10.91 10.31
CA SER A 30 -6.74 -10.12 10.30
C SER A 30 -6.90 -9.24 9.07
N ASP A 31 -5.98 -9.34 8.10
CA ASP A 31 -6.02 -8.49 6.94
C ASP A 31 -7.20 -8.79 6.02
N SER A 32 -7.64 -7.72 5.37
CA SER A 32 -8.68 -7.75 4.34
C SER A 32 -8.19 -6.94 3.15
N ILE A 33 -8.90 -7.00 2.04
CA ILE A 33 -8.62 -6.13 0.90
C ILE A 33 -8.59 -4.67 1.35
N LEU A 34 -9.55 -4.29 2.18
CA LEU A 34 -9.64 -2.91 2.68
C LEU A 34 -8.41 -2.50 3.47
N SER A 35 -7.96 -3.33 4.41
CA SER A 35 -6.80 -3.00 5.23
C SER A 35 -5.51 -2.96 4.42
N ILE A 36 -5.36 -3.85 3.44
CA ILE A 36 -4.22 -3.84 2.54
C ILE A 36 -4.18 -2.54 1.74
N LEU A 37 -5.31 -2.11 1.21
CA LEU A 37 -5.38 -0.86 0.45
C LEU A 37 -5.09 0.35 1.33
N GLN A 38 -5.59 0.35 2.57
CA GLN A 38 -5.31 1.44 3.50
C GLN A 38 -3.82 1.60 3.77
N ARG A 39 -3.10 0.49 3.93
CA ARG A 39 -1.65 0.54 4.17
C ARG A 39 -0.86 0.93 2.92
N ASN A 40 -1.49 0.88 1.76
CA ASN A 40 -0.84 1.22 0.50
C ASN A 40 -1.32 2.55 -0.08
N THR A 41 -1.92 3.40 0.74
CA THR A 41 -2.30 4.76 0.33
C THR A 41 -1.08 5.50 -0.16
N GLY A 42 -1.19 6.15 -1.30
CA GLY A 42 -0.08 6.82 -1.97
C GLY A 42 0.71 5.93 -2.92
N GLN A 43 0.43 4.63 -2.94
CA GLN A 43 1.12 3.68 -3.81
C GLN A 43 0.26 3.34 -5.03
N THR A 44 0.93 2.97 -6.12
CA THR A 44 0.24 2.47 -7.30
C THR A 44 0.00 0.98 -7.15
N VAL A 45 -1.24 0.57 -7.35
CA VAL A 45 -1.65 -0.83 -7.24
C VAL A 45 -2.46 -1.22 -8.47
N GLU A 46 -2.59 -2.51 -8.72
CA GLU A 46 -3.54 -3.03 -9.70
C GLU A 46 -4.61 -3.81 -8.96
N LEU A 47 -5.85 -3.44 -9.19
CA LEU A 47 -6.99 -4.17 -8.64
C LEU A 47 -7.53 -5.12 -9.70
N ARG A 48 -7.78 -6.35 -9.28
CA ARG A 48 -8.49 -7.31 -10.12
C ARG A 48 -9.87 -7.48 -9.56
N LEU A 49 -10.86 -7.24 -10.40
CA LEU A 49 -12.25 -7.25 -9.99
C LEU A 49 -12.85 -8.64 -10.18
N LYS A 50 -13.94 -8.91 -9.48
CA LYS A 50 -14.62 -10.20 -9.59
C LYS A 50 -15.12 -10.48 -11.00
N SER A 51 -15.37 -9.42 -11.78
CA SER A 51 -15.75 -9.53 -13.19
C SER A 51 -14.61 -9.99 -14.09
N GLY A 52 -13.36 -10.00 -13.60
CA GLY A 52 -12.18 -10.28 -14.40
C GLY A 52 -11.49 -9.03 -14.93
N GLU A 53 -12.09 -7.88 -14.78
CA GLU A 53 -11.48 -6.63 -15.21
C GLU A 53 -10.32 -6.25 -14.31
N LYS A 54 -9.39 -5.47 -14.86
CA LYS A 54 -8.25 -4.92 -14.13
C LYS A 54 -8.34 -3.41 -14.15
N ILE A 55 -7.99 -2.80 -13.01
CA ILE A 55 -7.88 -1.36 -12.95
C ILE A 55 -6.68 -1.03 -12.07
N GLY A 56 -5.74 -0.28 -12.62
CA GLY A 56 -4.53 0.13 -11.90
C GLY A 56 -4.53 1.62 -11.68
N GLY A 57 -3.97 2.05 -10.56
CA GLY A 57 -3.83 3.45 -10.25
C GLY A 57 -3.25 3.67 -8.88
N LYS A 58 -3.08 4.95 -8.55
CA LYS A 58 -2.57 5.36 -7.25
C LYS A 58 -3.70 5.41 -6.24
N VAL A 59 -3.52 4.75 -5.10
CA VAL A 59 -4.50 4.80 -4.01
C VAL A 59 -4.42 6.17 -3.35
N GLU A 60 -5.44 6.97 -3.57
CA GLU A 60 -5.49 8.31 -2.98
C GLU A 60 -6.13 8.29 -1.61
N LYS A 61 -7.22 7.56 -1.47
CA LYS A 61 -8.04 7.65 -0.30
C LYS A 61 -8.99 6.47 -0.22
N ILE A 62 -9.33 6.08 1.00
CA ILE A 62 -10.34 5.07 1.24
C ILE A 62 -11.40 5.70 2.14
N ALA A 63 -12.65 5.58 1.73
CA ALA A 63 -13.78 6.09 2.49
C ALA A 63 -14.82 4.99 2.55
N ASP A 64 -15.14 4.52 3.76
CA ASP A 64 -16.02 3.40 4.00
C ASP A 64 -15.50 2.16 3.23
N LYS A 65 -16.22 1.68 2.24
CA LYS A 65 -15.83 0.52 1.43
C LYS A 65 -15.37 0.90 0.03
N LEU A 66 -15.17 2.19 -0.21
CA LEU A 66 -14.78 2.69 -1.53
C LEU A 66 -13.31 3.06 -1.54
N VAL A 67 -12.62 2.72 -2.62
CA VAL A 67 -11.25 3.16 -2.83
C VAL A 67 -11.23 4.13 -4.01
N TYR A 68 -10.60 5.28 -3.78
CA TYR A 68 -10.40 6.30 -4.80
C TYR A 68 -9.02 6.12 -5.41
N LEU A 69 -8.98 5.88 -6.71
CA LEU A 69 -7.74 5.75 -7.48
C LEU A 69 -7.59 6.94 -8.41
N SER A 70 -6.39 7.47 -8.46
CA SER A 70 -6.03 8.52 -9.42
C SER A 70 -4.91 8.00 -10.33
N GLN A 71 -4.60 8.77 -11.37
CA GLN A 71 -3.50 8.44 -12.28
C GLN A 71 -3.59 7.01 -12.76
N LEU A 72 -4.73 6.66 -13.34
CA LEU A 72 -5.00 5.30 -13.77
C LEU A 72 -3.97 4.84 -14.80
N THR A 73 -3.54 3.60 -14.69
CA THR A 73 -2.59 3.01 -15.63
C THR A 73 -3.22 2.96 -17.02
N GLY A 74 -2.58 3.60 -17.99
CA GLY A 74 -3.09 3.71 -19.34
C GLY A 74 -4.14 4.79 -19.53
N ALA A 75 -4.50 5.51 -18.45
CA ALA A 75 -5.51 6.58 -18.52
C ALA A 75 -5.23 7.61 -17.42
N GLU A 76 -4.06 8.26 -17.51
CA GLU A 76 -3.52 9.08 -16.41
C GLU A 76 -4.37 10.28 -16.04
N TYR A 77 -5.23 10.73 -16.95
CA TYR A 77 -6.12 11.85 -16.68
C TYR A 77 -7.47 11.43 -16.09
N TYR A 78 -7.65 10.16 -15.82
CA TYR A 78 -8.90 9.65 -15.28
C TYR A 78 -8.71 9.15 -13.85
N ASP A 79 -9.76 9.27 -13.08
CA ASP A 79 -9.84 8.76 -11.73
C ASP A 79 -10.93 7.70 -11.68
N ALA A 80 -10.87 6.85 -10.67
CA ALA A 80 -11.88 5.81 -10.48
C ALA A 80 -12.21 5.67 -9.00
N VAL A 81 -13.44 5.33 -8.72
CA VAL A 81 -13.88 4.92 -7.38
C VAL A 81 -14.38 3.49 -7.51
N VAL A 82 -13.80 2.60 -6.72
CA VAL A 82 -14.07 1.17 -6.81
C VAL A 82 -14.62 0.68 -5.46
N ASP A 83 -15.68 -0.14 -5.53
CA ASP A 83 -16.20 -0.80 -4.35
C ASP A 83 -15.28 -1.97 -4.00
N THR A 84 -14.73 -1.96 -2.79
CA THR A 84 -13.79 -3.00 -2.38
C THR A 84 -14.43 -4.38 -2.32
N ALA A 85 -15.76 -4.47 -2.23
CA ALA A 85 -16.46 -5.76 -2.29
C ALA A 85 -16.31 -6.44 -3.66
N ASP A 86 -16.06 -5.67 -4.71
CA ASP A 86 -15.86 -6.20 -6.06
C ASP A 86 -14.41 -6.57 -6.36
N VAL A 87 -13.50 -6.33 -5.43
CA VAL A 87 -12.08 -6.61 -5.63
C VAL A 87 -11.77 -8.03 -5.18
N SER A 88 -11.23 -8.84 -6.08
CA SER A 88 -10.80 -10.20 -5.77
C SER A 88 -9.32 -10.27 -5.44
N ALA A 89 -8.50 -9.33 -5.95
CA ALA A 89 -7.06 -9.33 -5.70
C ALA A 89 -6.50 -7.93 -5.79
N VAL A 90 -5.48 -7.67 -4.98
CA VAL A 90 -4.67 -6.45 -5.06
C VAL A 90 -3.26 -6.87 -5.45
N VAL A 91 -2.79 -6.35 -6.58
CA VAL A 91 -1.45 -6.65 -7.09
C VAL A 91 -0.56 -5.44 -6.84
N ILE A 92 0.50 -5.65 -6.08
CA ILE A 92 1.40 -4.58 -5.68
C ILE A 92 2.79 -4.90 -6.21
N ARG A 93 3.39 -3.94 -6.90
CA ARG A 93 4.72 -4.13 -7.46
C ARG A 93 5.76 -4.09 -6.34
N ARG A 94 6.56 -5.12 -6.27
CA ARG A 94 7.71 -5.13 -5.35
C ARG A 94 8.79 -4.22 -5.88
N ASN A 95 9.36 -3.44 -5.01
CA ASN A 95 10.57 -2.71 -5.35
C ASN A 95 11.75 -3.67 -5.42
N LYS A 96 12.66 -3.37 -6.32
CA LYS A 96 13.85 -4.19 -6.50
C LYS A 96 14.87 -4.01 -5.38
#